data_51cc1c741b3042047fc8853a2bcea379
#
_entry.id   51cc1c741b3042047fc8853a2bcea379
#
_cell.length_a   1.000
_cell.length_b   1.000
_cell.length_c   1.000
_cell.angle_alpha   90.00
_cell.angle_beta   90.00
_cell.angle_gamma   90.00
#
_symmetry.space_group_name_H-M   'P 1'
#
loop_
_entity.id
_entity.type
_entity.pdbx_description
1 polymer ?
#
loop_
_entity_poly.entity_id
_entity_poly.type
_entity_poly.pdbx_seq_one_letter_code
_entity_poly.pdbx_strand_id
1 'polypeptide(L)'
;MQASPAARASVGIQVVDLKTGNTLYSRNADRLFLPASNMKLFTAALALERLGPDYRMTTRLVRASSGDLILVGGGDPSLSGRAYPYQKDAPTPKPNPLQAIEEFADQAVAAGIMRVDGDIVGDDQLYPWAPYPPSWTVDDMTQEDGAPVSALTVNDNVITLAIRPSQRAGELAAVSMEPAFEYYAVDNRVLTVAGERQARIRLTRLPGSRQVLLWGSIPLGGATARETVAVDDPALFAACALYDALARRGVAIRGRPVARHRAITDDPWPVDGDAIATRTSPPMVEMLQVIEKVSQNLHAELMLREVARVTRGTGTRESGLQELGAWLASIGIKAEEWRAEDGSGLSRNDEVSPRAMTRLLSYMAASKNGAAWRSLLPVGGEDGTLEHRLCCVSDASAAKQVRAKTGSLTRAVALSGYAESRTRGRLAFSILVNNFSAPQAELRAWVDRIALALVE
;
A
#
# COMPACT_ATOMS: atom_id res chain seq x y z
N MET A 1 19.82 33.07 15.51
CA MET A 1 18.56 32.36 15.18
C MET A 1 18.80 31.49 13.95
N GLN A 2 18.70 30.18 14.07
CA GLN A 2 18.73 29.31 12.89
C GLN A 2 17.53 29.65 12.00
N ALA A 3 17.74 29.80 10.68
CA ALA A 3 16.67 30.04 9.75
C ALA A 3 15.70 28.84 9.79
N SER A 4 14.38 29.10 9.62
CA SER A 4 13.38 28.02 9.56
C SER A 4 13.77 26.99 8.49
N PRO A 5 13.68 25.68 8.73
CA PRO A 5 13.95 24.65 7.71
C PRO A 5 13.03 24.80 6.47
N ALA A 6 11.90 25.48 6.63
CA ALA A 6 10.95 25.80 5.56
C ALA A 6 11.17 27.16 4.90
N ALA A 7 12.25 27.90 5.22
CA ALA A 7 12.44 29.28 4.74
C ALA A 7 12.45 29.44 3.21
N ARG A 8 12.90 28.40 2.49
CA ARG A 8 12.94 28.38 1.01
C ARG A 8 11.98 27.36 0.40
N ALA A 9 11.11 26.75 1.22
CA ALA A 9 10.13 25.77 0.78
C ALA A 9 8.85 26.44 0.27
N SER A 10 8.16 25.73 -0.60
CA SER A 10 6.75 26.02 -0.91
C SER A 10 5.90 25.45 0.23
N VAL A 11 5.14 26.32 0.93
CA VAL A 11 4.33 25.93 2.09
C VAL A 11 2.87 26.27 1.85
N GLY A 12 2.00 25.27 1.91
CA GLY A 12 0.54 25.39 1.90
C GLY A 12 -0.03 24.90 3.23
N ILE A 13 -0.89 25.71 3.85
CA ILE A 13 -1.54 25.37 5.12
C ILE A 13 -2.98 25.87 5.08
N GLN A 14 -3.90 25.02 5.54
CA GLN A 14 -5.26 25.45 5.90
C GLN A 14 -5.71 24.77 7.17
N VAL A 15 -6.41 25.53 8.02
CA VAL A 15 -7.03 25.04 9.27
C VAL A 15 -8.46 25.52 9.30
N VAL A 16 -9.39 24.61 9.53
CA VAL A 16 -10.84 24.86 9.56
C VAL A 16 -11.42 24.37 10.88
N ASP A 17 -12.22 25.18 11.53
CA ASP A 17 -13.03 24.79 12.67
C ASP A 17 -14.24 23.99 12.19
N LEU A 18 -14.32 22.71 12.55
CA LEU A 18 -15.40 21.83 12.11
C LEU A 18 -16.77 22.15 12.71
N LYS A 19 -16.82 22.87 13.82
CA LYS A 19 -18.07 23.28 14.43
C LYS A 19 -18.74 24.45 13.71
N THR A 20 -17.91 25.40 13.27
CA THR A 20 -18.41 26.65 12.65
C THR A 20 -18.26 26.67 11.15
N GLY A 21 -17.40 25.81 10.57
CA GLY A 21 -16.99 25.85 9.18
C GLY A 21 -16.00 26.99 8.85
N ASN A 22 -15.59 27.78 9.83
CA ASN A 22 -14.72 28.93 9.60
C ASN A 22 -13.26 28.51 9.39
N THR A 23 -12.62 29.18 8.43
CA THR A 23 -11.15 29.08 8.25
C THR A 23 -10.46 29.87 9.35
N LEU A 24 -9.68 29.19 10.19
CA LEU A 24 -8.89 29.79 11.27
C LEU A 24 -7.52 30.26 10.79
N TYR A 25 -6.93 29.54 9.84
CA TYR A 25 -5.64 29.88 9.25
C TYR A 25 -5.60 29.46 7.79
N SER A 26 -5.00 30.30 6.92
CA SER A 26 -4.85 30.03 5.50
C SER A 26 -3.54 30.62 4.98
N ARG A 27 -2.72 29.78 4.37
CA ARG A 27 -1.50 30.18 3.65
C ARG A 27 -1.38 29.37 2.37
N ASN A 28 -1.40 30.04 1.23
CA ASN A 28 -1.33 29.39 -0.07
C ASN A 28 -2.36 28.25 -0.24
N ALA A 29 -3.53 28.37 0.39
CA ALA A 29 -4.50 27.29 0.47
C ALA A 29 -5.13 26.92 -0.89
N ASP A 30 -5.05 27.81 -1.87
CA ASP A 30 -5.54 27.60 -3.24
C ASP A 30 -4.46 27.09 -4.21
N ARG A 31 -3.19 27.07 -3.78
CA ARG A 31 -2.09 26.57 -4.62
C ARG A 31 -2.04 25.06 -4.58
N LEU A 32 -1.63 24.48 -5.70
CA LEU A 32 -1.41 23.05 -5.84
C LEU A 32 -0.05 22.65 -5.25
N PHE A 33 -0.04 21.53 -4.56
CA PHE A 33 1.13 20.91 -3.93
C PHE A 33 1.11 19.41 -4.20
N LEU A 34 2.28 18.81 -4.32
CA LEU A 34 2.48 17.38 -4.32
C LEU A 34 2.05 16.82 -2.94
N PRO A 35 0.97 16.01 -2.87
CA PRO A 35 0.40 15.55 -1.60
C PRO A 35 1.15 14.34 -1.03
N ALA A 36 1.92 13.64 -1.86
CA ALA A 36 2.43 12.32 -1.53
C ALA A 36 1.30 11.42 -1.01
N SER A 37 1.55 10.55 -0.04
CA SER A 37 0.54 9.62 0.49
C SER A 37 -0.70 10.27 1.14
N ASN A 38 -0.80 11.61 1.21
CA ASN A 38 -2.07 12.25 1.55
C ASN A 38 -3.13 12.09 0.44
N MET A 39 -2.72 11.68 -0.78
CA MET A 39 -3.66 11.26 -1.82
C MET A 39 -4.55 10.09 -1.38
N LYS A 40 -4.06 9.20 -0.53
CA LYS A 40 -4.82 8.08 0.03
C LYS A 40 -6.08 8.51 0.77
N LEU A 41 -6.08 9.70 1.38
CA LEU A 41 -7.29 10.25 2.00
C LEU A 41 -8.45 10.37 1.00
N PHE A 42 -8.17 10.76 -0.24
CA PHE A 42 -9.18 10.86 -1.30
C PHE A 42 -9.65 9.47 -1.74
N THR A 43 -8.73 8.55 -1.93
CA THR A 43 -9.02 7.16 -2.35
C THR A 43 -9.81 6.41 -1.27
N ALA A 44 -9.37 6.49 -0.01
CA ALA A 44 -10.05 5.82 1.09
C ALA A 44 -11.44 6.42 1.37
N ALA A 45 -11.60 7.73 1.28
CA ALA A 45 -12.89 8.39 1.42
C ALA A 45 -13.85 7.97 0.29
N LEU A 46 -13.38 7.95 -0.96
CA LEU A 46 -14.15 7.49 -2.10
C LEU A 46 -14.61 6.03 -1.92
N ALA A 47 -13.72 5.13 -1.53
CA ALA A 47 -14.03 3.73 -1.29
C ALA A 47 -15.09 3.57 -0.19
N LEU A 48 -14.93 4.29 0.92
CA LEU A 48 -15.87 4.26 2.04
C LEU A 48 -17.26 4.79 1.67
N GLU A 49 -17.34 5.85 0.85
CA GLU A 49 -18.59 6.47 0.42
C GLU A 49 -19.30 5.67 -0.68
N ARG A 50 -18.56 5.03 -1.60
CA ARG A 50 -19.13 4.30 -2.72
C ARG A 50 -19.44 2.84 -2.43
N LEU A 51 -18.58 2.17 -1.67
CA LEU A 51 -18.70 0.74 -1.37
C LEU A 51 -19.26 0.50 0.05
N GLY A 52 -19.00 1.40 0.97
CA GLY A 52 -19.40 1.25 2.37
C GLY A 52 -18.39 0.48 3.22
N PRO A 53 -18.51 0.60 4.58
CA PRO A 53 -17.54 0.01 5.51
C PRO A 53 -17.53 -1.52 5.52
N ASP A 54 -18.65 -2.14 5.20
CA ASP A 54 -18.85 -3.60 5.29
C ASP A 54 -18.59 -4.34 3.96
N TYR A 55 -18.27 -3.61 2.89
CA TYR A 55 -17.97 -4.20 1.58
C TYR A 55 -16.86 -5.23 1.66
N ARG A 56 -17.00 -6.34 0.93
CA ARG A 56 -16.03 -7.45 0.91
C ARG A 56 -15.74 -7.91 -0.50
N MET A 57 -14.55 -8.40 -0.71
CA MET A 57 -14.05 -8.98 -1.96
C MET A 57 -13.97 -10.49 -1.84
N THR A 58 -13.98 -11.18 -2.97
CA THR A 58 -14.00 -12.66 -2.99
C THR A 58 -12.97 -13.21 -3.96
N THR A 59 -12.07 -14.04 -3.46
CA THR A 59 -11.11 -14.83 -4.24
C THR A 59 -11.58 -16.29 -4.27
N ARG A 60 -11.46 -16.95 -5.43
CA ARG A 60 -11.97 -18.31 -5.63
C ARG A 60 -10.90 -19.22 -6.22
N LEU A 61 -10.97 -20.50 -5.85
CA LEU A 61 -10.23 -21.57 -6.52
C LEU A 61 -11.22 -22.41 -7.33
N VAL A 62 -11.01 -22.51 -8.64
CA VAL A 62 -11.92 -23.16 -9.58
C VAL A 62 -11.23 -24.33 -10.23
N ARG A 63 -11.90 -25.50 -10.29
CA ARG A 63 -11.51 -26.63 -11.11
C ARG A 63 -12.16 -26.49 -12.48
N ALA A 64 -11.36 -26.12 -13.48
CA ALA A 64 -11.83 -25.93 -14.84
C ALA A 64 -12.08 -27.26 -15.58
N SER A 65 -12.96 -27.24 -16.57
CA SER A 65 -13.24 -28.39 -17.45
C SER A 65 -12.02 -28.78 -18.31
N SER A 66 -11.10 -27.83 -18.55
CA SER A 66 -9.80 -28.05 -19.22
C SER A 66 -8.85 -28.96 -18.41
N GLY A 67 -9.12 -29.18 -17.11
CA GLY A 67 -8.22 -29.84 -16.19
C GLY A 67 -7.28 -28.88 -15.44
N ASP A 68 -7.38 -27.59 -15.68
CA ASP A 68 -6.64 -26.57 -14.95
C ASP A 68 -7.23 -26.33 -13.55
N LEU A 69 -6.39 -25.88 -12.64
CA LEU A 69 -6.81 -25.35 -11.36
C LEU A 69 -6.52 -23.84 -11.34
N ILE A 70 -7.60 -23.04 -11.29
CA ILE A 70 -7.55 -21.59 -11.52
C ILE A 70 -7.79 -20.86 -10.19
N LEU A 71 -6.81 -20.07 -9.74
CA LEU A 71 -6.97 -19.13 -8.64
C LEU A 71 -7.42 -17.78 -9.19
N VAL A 72 -8.70 -17.46 -9.02
CA VAL A 72 -9.35 -16.27 -9.55
C VAL A 72 -9.28 -15.14 -8.55
N GLY A 73 -8.52 -14.10 -8.88
CA GLY A 73 -8.33 -12.91 -8.05
C GLY A 73 -9.59 -12.05 -7.95
N GLY A 74 -9.91 -11.66 -6.73
CA GLY A 74 -11.09 -10.83 -6.40
C GLY A 74 -10.76 -9.36 -6.08
N GLY A 75 -9.53 -8.91 -6.31
CA GLY A 75 -9.08 -7.58 -5.89
C GLY A 75 -8.76 -7.48 -4.40
N ASP A 76 -8.79 -8.60 -3.68
CA ASP A 76 -8.58 -8.69 -2.23
C ASP A 76 -7.10 -8.51 -1.86
N PRO A 77 -6.71 -7.41 -1.15
CA PRO A 77 -5.35 -7.20 -0.70
C PRO A 77 -4.99 -8.00 0.56
N SER A 78 -5.96 -8.69 1.16
CA SER A 78 -5.77 -9.36 2.45
C SER A 78 -5.12 -10.74 2.37
N LEU A 79 -4.75 -11.22 1.17
CA LEU A 79 -4.04 -12.50 0.98
C LEU A 79 -2.56 -12.35 1.36
N SER A 80 -2.30 -11.91 2.58
CA SER A 80 -0.97 -11.59 3.12
C SER A 80 -0.87 -11.97 4.59
N GLY A 81 0.33 -11.82 5.17
CA GLY A 81 0.55 -11.98 6.61
C GLY A 81 0.14 -10.76 7.46
N ARG A 82 -0.62 -9.82 6.92
CA ARG A 82 -1.09 -8.65 7.69
C ARG A 82 -2.26 -9.01 8.59
N ALA A 83 -2.34 -8.34 9.75
CA ALA A 83 -3.48 -8.48 10.66
C ALA A 83 -4.63 -7.55 10.24
N TYR A 84 -5.85 -8.10 10.28
CA TYR A 84 -7.10 -7.37 10.07
C TYR A 84 -8.05 -7.66 11.23
N PRO A 85 -8.57 -6.65 11.96
CA PRO A 85 -8.23 -5.24 11.86
C PRO A 85 -6.75 -4.95 12.14
N TYR A 86 -6.27 -3.77 11.71
CA TYR A 86 -4.88 -3.33 11.93
C TYR A 86 -4.47 -3.46 13.39
N GLN A 87 -3.32 -4.05 13.62
CA GLN A 87 -2.68 -4.16 14.92
C GLN A 87 -1.32 -3.45 14.87
N LYS A 88 -1.05 -2.61 15.88
CA LYS A 88 0.23 -1.90 16.02
C LYS A 88 1.40 -2.87 16.13
N ASP A 89 1.27 -3.79 17.07
CA ASP A 89 2.28 -4.81 17.33
C ASP A 89 1.99 -6.03 16.46
N ALA A 90 2.96 -6.39 15.62
CA ALA A 90 2.82 -7.60 14.81
C ALA A 90 2.67 -8.82 15.72
N PRO A 91 1.77 -9.75 15.40
CA PRO A 91 1.65 -10.99 16.13
C PRO A 91 2.99 -11.74 16.21
N THR A 92 3.24 -12.37 17.36
CA THR A 92 4.40 -13.24 17.53
C THR A 92 3.92 -14.67 17.75
N PRO A 93 4.29 -15.66 16.90
CA PRO A 93 5.16 -15.54 15.72
C PRO A 93 4.52 -14.72 14.59
N LYS A 94 5.35 -14.22 13.68
CA LYS A 94 4.84 -13.53 12.48
C LYS A 94 3.91 -14.47 11.70
N PRO A 95 2.74 -13.98 11.24
CA PRO A 95 1.84 -14.77 10.40
C PRO A 95 2.54 -15.25 9.13
N ASN A 96 2.16 -16.44 8.66
CA ASN A 96 2.62 -16.94 7.37
C ASN A 96 2.11 -16.02 6.25
N PRO A 97 2.97 -15.40 5.44
CA PRO A 97 2.56 -14.52 4.35
C PRO A 97 1.75 -15.23 3.25
N LEU A 98 1.86 -16.56 3.17
CA LEU A 98 1.12 -17.40 2.23
C LEU A 98 -0.04 -18.15 2.87
N GLN A 99 -0.48 -17.81 4.09
CA GLN A 99 -1.52 -18.55 4.78
C GLN A 99 -2.79 -18.74 3.93
N ALA A 100 -3.23 -17.72 3.22
CA ALA A 100 -4.39 -17.82 2.34
C ALA A 100 -4.18 -18.82 1.19
N ILE A 101 -2.98 -18.91 0.64
CA ILE A 101 -2.62 -19.88 -0.40
C ILE A 101 -2.57 -21.30 0.18
N GLU A 102 -2.02 -21.46 1.38
CA GLU A 102 -2.03 -22.75 2.10
C GLU A 102 -3.46 -23.22 2.36
N GLU A 103 -4.35 -22.31 2.80
CA GLU A 103 -5.77 -22.61 3.01
C GLU A 103 -6.47 -23.06 1.73
N PHE A 104 -6.19 -22.42 0.57
CA PHE A 104 -6.69 -22.86 -0.72
C PHE A 104 -6.18 -24.25 -1.10
N ALA A 105 -4.90 -24.54 -0.86
CA ALA A 105 -4.32 -25.85 -1.13
C ALA A 105 -4.93 -26.94 -0.21
N ASP A 106 -5.15 -26.66 1.08
CA ASP A 106 -5.81 -27.56 2.01
C ASP A 106 -7.25 -27.87 1.57
N GLN A 107 -8.01 -26.86 1.16
CA GLN A 107 -9.38 -27.02 0.67
C GLN A 107 -9.42 -27.81 -0.65
N ALA A 108 -8.45 -27.62 -1.56
CA ALA A 108 -8.33 -28.41 -2.78
C ALA A 108 -8.14 -29.90 -2.47
N VAL A 109 -7.21 -30.22 -1.57
CA VAL A 109 -6.96 -31.62 -1.12
C VAL A 109 -8.21 -32.20 -0.43
N ALA A 110 -8.85 -31.43 0.45
CA ALA A 110 -10.08 -31.83 1.12
C ALA A 110 -11.23 -32.08 0.14
N ALA A 111 -11.28 -31.36 -1.00
CA ALA A 111 -12.23 -31.58 -2.10
C ALA A 111 -11.83 -32.76 -3.01
N GLY A 112 -10.79 -33.53 -2.65
CA GLY A 112 -10.36 -34.72 -3.39
C GLY A 112 -9.43 -34.43 -4.57
N ILE A 113 -8.84 -33.24 -4.68
CA ILE A 113 -7.88 -32.90 -5.74
C ILE A 113 -6.52 -33.53 -5.38
N MET A 114 -6.29 -34.75 -5.88
CA MET A 114 -5.00 -35.46 -5.74
C MET A 114 -4.15 -35.38 -7.01
N ARG A 115 -4.74 -34.82 -8.09
CA ARG A 115 -4.07 -34.67 -9.38
C ARG A 115 -4.66 -33.49 -10.13
N VAL A 116 -3.81 -32.73 -10.81
CA VAL A 116 -4.13 -31.68 -11.76
C VAL A 116 -3.51 -32.07 -13.09
N ASP A 117 -4.35 -32.28 -14.13
CA ASP A 117 -3.88 -32.68 -15.46
C ASP A 117 -3.49 -31.48 -16.33
N GLY A 118 -4.04 -30.29 -16.05
CA GLY A 118 -3.73 -29.02 -16.67
C GLY A 118 -2.72 -28.20 -15.86
N ASP A 119 -2.79 -26.88 -16.03
CA ASP A 119 -1.91 -25.89 -15.41
C ASP A 119 -2.50 -25.41 -14.04
N ILE A 120 -1.64 -24.81 -13.24
CA ILE A 120 -2.03 -23.98 -12.09
C ILE A 120 -2.07 -22.53 -12.57
N VAL A 121 -3.26 -21.97 -12.67
CA VAL A 121 -3.48 -20.66 -13.30
C VAL A 121 -3.74 -19.60 -12.24
N GLY A 122 -2.96 -18.54 -12.25
CA GLY A 122 -3.29 -17.28 -11.56
C GLY A 122 -4.08 -16.38 -12.52
N ASP A 123 -5.31 -16.07 -12.19
CA ASP A 123 -6.21 -15.28 -13.02
C ASP A 123 -6.52 -13.95 -12.37
N ASP A 124 -6.07 -12.85 -12.98
CA ASP A 124 -6.30 -11.48 -12.50
C ASP A 124 -7.17 -10.63 -13.44
N GLN A 125 -7.91 -11.27 -14.32
CA GLN A 125 -8.73 -10.62 -15.35
C GLN A 125 -9.84 -9.70 -14.82
N LEU A 126 -10.10 -9.73 -13.49
CA LEU A 126 -11.08 -8.84 -12.85
C LEU A 126 -10.78 -7.37 -13.17
N TYR A 127 -9.49 -7.02 -13.18
CA TYR A 127 -9.00 -5.73 -13.68
C TYR A 127 -8.21 -5.93 -14.96
N PRO A 128 -8.26 -4.96 -15.92
CA PRO A 128 -7.33 -4.98 -17.05
C PRO A 128 -5.88 -4.88 -16.57
N TRP A 129 -4.99 -5.59 -17.27
CA TRP A 129 -3.57 -5.59 -16.97
C TRP A 129 -2.94 -4.23 -17.26
N ALA A 130 -2.83 -3.42 -16.24
CA ALA A 130 -2.14 -2.13 -16.22
C ALA A 130 -1.45 -1.97 -14.85
N PRO A 131 -0.35 -2.71 -14.61
CA PRO A 131 0.22 -2.90 -13.28
C PRO A 131 0.84 -1.65 -12.68
N TYR A 132 1.22 -0.68 -13.53
CA TYR A 132 1.91 0.53 -13.06
C TYR A 132 1.21 1.78 -13.57
N PRO A 133 0.89 2.77 -12.72
CA PRO A 133 0.54 4.11 -13.14
C PRO A 133 1.67 4.75 -13.99
N PRO A 134 1.34 5.55 -15.02
CA PRO A 134 2.33 6.06 -15.99
C PRO A 134 3.47 6.89 -15.41
N SER A 135 3.24 7.53 -14.27
CA SER A 135 4.20 8.43 -13.62
C SER A 135 5.09 7.77 -12.55
N TRP A 136 4.92 6.47 -12.33
CA TRP A 136 5.82 5.73 -11.45
C TRP A 136 7.18 5.57 -12.11
N THR A 137 8.25 5.77 -11.35
CA THR A 137 9.61 5.64 -11.86
C THR A 137 10.06 4.18 -11.90
N VAL A 138 11.07 3.89 -12.71
CA VAL A 138 11.68 2.54 -12.78
C VAL A 138 12.15 2.07 -11.39
N ASP A 139 12.68 2.99 -10.58
CA ASP A 139 13.13 2.69 -9.23
C ASP A 139 11.96 2.30 -8.32
N ASP A 140 10.79 2.94 -8.47
CA ASP A 140 9.59 2.59 -7.71
C ASP A 140 9.10 1.17 -8.06
N MET A 141 9.05 0.83 -9.37
CA MET A 141 8.46 -0.42 -9.89
C MET A 141 9.15 -1.70 -9.40
N THR A 142 10.35 -1.60 -8.86
CA THR A 142 11.12 -2.74 -8.36
C THR A 142 11.13 -2.83 -6.84
N GLN A 143 10.61 -1.82 -6.17
CA GLN A 143 10.54 -1.71 -4.72
C GLN A 143 9.14 -2.02 -4.20
N GLU A 144 9.03 -2.27 -2.90
CA GLU A 144 7.77 -2.51 -2.19
C GLU A 144 6.73 -1.40 -2.44
N ASP A 145 7.18 -0.15 -2.45
CA ASP A 145 6.31 1.03 -2.61
C ASP A 145 5.62 1.09 -3.98
N GLY A 146 6.23 0.53 -5.02
CA GLY A 146 5.71 0.48 -6.38
C GLY A 146 5.39 -0.94 -6.86
N ALA A 147 5.01 -1.84 -5.96
CA ALA A 147 4.60 -3.19 -6.33
C ALA A 147 3.46 -3.18 -7.36
N PRO A 148 3.50 -4.08 -8.38
CA PRO A 148 2.54 -4.08 -9.48
C PRO A 148 1.13 -4.36 -9.01
N VAL A 149 0.16 -3.63 -9.57
CA VAL A 149 -1.25 -3.74 -9.22
C VAL A 149 -1.90 -4.85 -10.01
N SER A 150 -2.52 -5.81 -9.32
CA SER A 150 -3.19 -6.97 -9.90
C SER A 150 -4.42 -7.34 -9.07
N ALA A 151 -5.48 -7.81 -9.70
CA ALA A 151 -6.65 -8.32 -9.00
C ALA A 151 -6.34 -9.58 -8.16
N LEU A 152 -5.23 -10.26 -8.44
CA LEU A 152 -4.71 -11.35 -7.64
C LEU A 152 -3.42 -10.90 -6.94
N THR A 153 -3.58 -10.42 -5.72
CA THR A 153 -2.50 -9.87 -4.89
C THR A 153 -2.21 -10.82 -3.72
N VAL A 154 -0.97 -11.31 -3.63
CA VAL A 154 -0.51 -12.20 -2.55
C VAL A 154 0.74 -11.62 -1.91
N ASN A 155 0.80 -11.59 -0.58
CA ASN A 155 1.92 -11.05 0.20
C ASN A 155 2.33 -9.64 -0.24
N ASP A 156 1.35 -8.74 -0.47
CA ASP A 156 1.56 -7.37 -0.98
C ASP A 156 2.38 -7.31 -2.29
N ASN A 157 2.41 -8.41 -3.05
CA ASN A 157 3.19 -8.57 -4.28
C ASN A 157 4.70 -8.33 -4.09
N VAL A 158 5.26 -8.81 -2.97
CA VAL A 158 6.67 -8.65 -2.63
C VAL A 158 7.30 -9.96 -2.15
N ILE A 159 8.62 -10.05 -2.32
CA ILE A 159 9.48 -11.09 -1.77
C ILE A 159 10.55 -10.41 -0.92
N THR A 160 10.84 -10.96 0.25
CA THR A 160 11.96 -10.52 1.08
C THR A 160 13.16 -11.45 0.85
N LEU A 161 14.31 -10.87 0.56
CA LEU A 161 15.59 -11.59 0.53
C LEU A 161 16.25 -11.42 1.89
N ALA A 162 16.44 -12.54 2.59
CA ALA A 162 17.17 -12.57 3.85
C ALA A 162 18.65 -12.92 3.57
N ILE A 163 19.55 -11.98 3.87
CA ILE A 163 20.98 -12.05 3.59
C ILE A 163 21.71 -12.26 4.91
N ARG A 164 22.32 -13.42 5.11
CA ARG A 164 23.08 -13.78 6.31
C ARG A 164 24.57 -13.79 6.03
N PRO A 165 25.41 -13.20 6.91
CA PRO A 165 26.85 -13.30 6.74
C PRO A 165 27.30 -14.77 6.79
N SER A 166 28.34 -15.10 6.01
CA SER A 166 29.08 -16.37 6.14
C SER A 166 29.86 -16.41 7.48
N GLN A 167 30.38 -17.58 7.82
CA GLN A 167 31.24 -17.77 8.98
C GLN A 167 32.66 -17.21 8.77
N ARG A 168 33.05 -16.88 7.53
CA ARG A 168 34.38 -16.40 7.18
C ARG A 168 34.31 -15.12 6.36
N ALA A 169 35.20 -14.19 6.67
CA ALA A 169 35.42 -13.00 5.85
C ALA A 169 35.98 -13.42 4.47
N GLY A 170 35.51 -12.71 3.42
CA GLY A 170 35.87 -12.98 2.02
C GLY A 170 34.93 -13.97 1.32
N GLU A 171 34.07 -14.68 2.03
CA GLU A 171 33.07 -15.56 1.44
C GLU A 171 31.76 -14.81 1.12
N LEU A 172 31.00 -15.34 0.15
CA LEU A 172 29.65 -14.85 -0.16
C LEU A 172 28.71 -15.06 1.01
N ALA A 173 27.85 -14.09 1.28
CA ALA A 173 26.75 -14.21 2.21
C ALA A 173 25.75 -15.28 1.74
N ALA A 174 25.07 -15.95 2.66
CA ALA A 174 23.96 -16.85 2.33
C ALA A 174 22.68 -16.02 2.08
N VAL A 175 21.94 -16.32 0.99
CA VAL A 175 20.70 -15.66 0.65
C VAL A 175 19.55 -16.67 0.62
N SER A 176 18.43 -16.31 1.21
CA SER A 176 17.18 -17.07 1.14
C SER A 176 16.01 -16.15 0.82
N MET A 177 15.00 -16.67 0.11
CA MET A 177 13.74 -15.96 -0.19
C MET A 177 12.69 -16.22 0.88
N GLU A 178 11.88 -15.23 1.17
CA GLU A 178 10.71 -15.30 2.04
C GLU A 178 9.51 -14.65 1.31
N PRO A 179 8.47 -15.42 0.96
CA PRO A 179 8.26 -16.85 1.23
C PRO A 179 9.23 -17.75 0.46
N ALA A 180 9.44 -18.98 1.00
CA ALA A 180 10.46 -19.91 0.56
C ALA A 180 9.95 -20.84 -0.56
N PHE A 181 9.91 -20.35 -1.79
CA PHE A 181 9.75 -21.14 -3.02
C PHE A 181 10.49 -20.47 -4.18
N GLU A 182 10.74 -21.22 -5.24
CA GLU A 182 11.49 -20.70 -6.38
C GLU A 182 10.64 -19.73 -7.22
N TYR A 183 10.99 -18.44 -7.20
CA TYR A 183 10.39 -17.43 -8.02
C TYR A 183 11.44 -16.58 -8.73
N TYR A 184 12.41 -16.02 -8.00
CA TYR A 184 13.51 -15.24 -8.57
C TYR A 184 14.81 -16.05 -8.67
N ALA A 185 15.54 -15.86 -9.77
CA ALA A 185 16.94 -16.23 -9.85
C ALA A 185 17.79 -15.10 -9.24
N VAL A 186 18.56 -15.41 -8.19
CA VAL A 186 19.37 -14.43 -7.47
C VAL A 186 20.83 -14.57 -7.82
N ASP A 187 21.40 -13.57 -8.52
CA ASP A 187 22.85 -13.40 -8.70
C ASP A 187 23.41 -12.71 -7.44
N ASN A 188 23.92 -13.52 -6.53
CA ASN A 188 24.43 -13.05 -5.25
C ASN A 188 25.93 -12.75 -5.32
N ARG A 189 26.28 -11.48 -5.08
CA ARG A 189 27.66 -10.97 -5.02
C ARG A 189 27.92 -10.22 -3.70
N VAL A 190 27.15 -10.48 -2.64
CA VAL A 190 27.35 -9.86 -1.33
C VAL A 190 28.46 -10.58 -0.58
N LEU A 191 29.52 -9.89 -0.22
CA LEU A 191 30.65 -10.43 0.53
C LEU A 191 30.50 -10.22 2.04
N THR A 192 30.85 -11.25 2.80
CA THR A 192 31.03 -11.12 4.25
C THR A 192 32.39 -10.47 4.52
N VAL A 193 32.43 -9.37 5.28
CA VAL A 193 33.65 -8.59 5.51
C VAL A 193 33.92 -8.37 6.98
N ALA A 194 35.21 -8.38 7.36
CA ALA A 194 35.64 -8.05 8.70
C ALA A 194 35.79 -6.53 8.85
N GLY A 195 35.54 -5.99 10.05
CA GLY A 195 35.80 -4.59 10.39
C GLY A 195 34.70 -3.59 10.01
N GLU A 196 33.71 -3.99 9.21
CA GLU A 196 32.53 -3.14 8.98
C GLU A 196 31.53 -3.24 10.15
N ARG A 197 30.77 -2.15 10.37
CA ARG A 197 29.76 -2.09 11.43
C ARG A 197 28.33 -2.23 10.92
N GLN A 198 28.11 -1.98 9.64
CA GLN A 198 26.78 -1.97 9.02
C GLN A 198 26.81 -2.66 7.67
N ALA A 199 25.74 -3.36 7.32
CA ALA A 199 25.55 -3.91 5.99
C ALA A 199 25.37 -2.78 4.96
N ARG A 200 26.00 -2.97 3.78
CA ARG A 200 25.89 -2.07 2.62
C ARG A 200 25.50 -2.91 1.42
N ILE A 201 24.23 -3.25 1.36
CA ILE A 201 23.68 -4.09 0.32
C ILE A 201 22.98 -3.22 -0.72
N ARG A 202 23.09 -3.60 -1.96
CA ARG A 202 22.36 -3.04 -3.09
C ARG A 202 21.63 -4.17 -3.79
N LEU A 203 20.39 -3.88 -4.18
CA LEU A 203 19.54 -4.76 -4.96
C LEU A 203 19.14 -4.06 -6.26
N THR A 204 19.18 -4.77 -7.37
CA THR A 204 18.65 -4.30 -8.65
C THR A 204 17.90 -5.42 -9.34
N ARG A 205 16.79 -5.06 -9.97
CA ARG A 205 16.01 -5.89 -10.89
C ARG A 205 15.46 -5.00 -12.00
N LEU A 206 15.49 -5.47 -13.22
CA LEU A 206 14.80 -4.76 -14.32
C LEU A 206 13.31 -5.10 -14.29
N PRO A 207 12.42 -4.16 -14.61
CA PRO A 207 10.99 -4.45 -14.78
C PRO A 207 10.78 -5.60 -15.77
N GLY A 208 9.86 -6.52 -15.46
CA GLY A 208 9.60 -7.72 -16.26
C GLY A 208 10.68 -8.82 -16.19
N SER A 209 11.75 -8.62 -15.40
CA SER A 209 12.79 -9.64 -15.21
C SER A 209 12.61 -10.40 -13.92
N ARG A 210 12.84 -11.71 -13.94
CA ARG A 210 12.94 -12.56 -12.73
C ARG A 210 14.38 -12.82 -12.29
N GLN A 211 15.32 -12.01 -12.75
CA GLN A 211 16.70 -12.01 -12.26
C GLN A 211 16.90 -10.83 -11.31
N VAL A 212 17.38 -11.13 -10.11
CA VAL A 212 17.73 -10.15 -9.09
C VAL A 212 19.24 -10.18 -8.90
N LEU A 213 19.89 -9.03 -9.03
CA LEU A 213 21.28 -8.85 -8.71
C LEU A 213 21.41 -8.25 -7.30
N LEU A 214 22.15 -8.94 -6.43
CA LEU A 214 22.52 -8.46 -5.11
C LEU A 214 24.03 -8.26 -5.05
N TRP A 215 24.49 -7.09 -4.56
CA TRP A 215 25.92 -6.86 -4.35
C TRP A 215 26.17 -5.98 -3.15
N GLY A 216 27.43 -5.94 -2.70
CA GLY A 216 27.86 -5.13 -1.56
C GLY A 216 28.52 -5.95 -0.48
N SER A 217 28.35 -5.54 0.79
CA SER A 217 28.99 -6.17 1.93
C SER A 217 28.06 -6.32 3.13
N ILE A 218 28.32 -7.34 3.93
CA ILE A 218 27.67 -7.59 5.22
C ILE A 218 28.75 -7.89 6.29
N PRO A 219 28.65 -7.31 7.51
CA PRO A 219 29.63 -7.56 8.56
C PRO A 219 29.71 -9.02 8.97
N LEU A 220 30.92 -9.55 9.19
CA LEU A 220 31.15 -10.85 9.80
C LEU A 220 30.54 -10.87 11.22
N GLY A 221 29.67 -11.86 11.50
CA GLY A 221 28.96 -11.97 12.78
C GLY A 221 27.82 -10.92 12.94
N GLY A 222 27.53 -10.13 11.89
CA GLY A 222 26.43 -9.17 11.90
C GLY A 222 25.05 -9.82 11.85
N ALA A 223 24.01 -9.02 12.08
CA ALA A 223 22.62 -9.47 11.95
C ALA A 223 22.27 -9.75 10.49
N THR A 224 21.27 -10.61 10.27
CA THR A 224 20.68 -10.85 8.95
C THR A 224 20.11 -9.54 8.40
N ALA A 225 20.57 -9.13 7.22
CA ALA A 225 19.97 -8.03 6.48
C ALA A 225 18.74 -8.54 5.69
N ARG A 226 17.79 -7.64 5.44
CA ARG A 226 16.55 -7.97 4.72
C ARG A 226 16.30 -6.91 3.67
N GLU A 227 16.19 -7.35 2.43
CA GLU A 227 15.88 -6.50 1.28
C GLU A 227 14.57 -6.97 0.65
N THR A 228 13.66 -6.05 0.39
CA THR A 228 12.36 -6.37 -0.21
C THR A 228 12.38 -6.00 -1.70
N VAL A 229 11.84 -6.88 -2.53
CA VAL A 229 11.70 -6.69 -3.97
C VAL A 229 10.27 -6.97 -4.39
N ALA A 230 9.70 -6.08 -5.21
CA ALA A 230 8.39 -6.30 -5.82
C ALA A 230 8.44 -7.48 -6.80
N VAL A 231 7.39 -8.31 -6.86
CA VAL A 231 7.26 -9.34 -7.89
C VAL A 231 7.07 -8.68 -9.27
N ASP A 232 7.42 -9.36 -10.33
CA ASP A 232 7.25 -8.86 -11.70
C ASP A 232 5.82 -9.12 -12.23
N ASP A 233 5.24 -10.25 -11.82
CA ASP A 233 3.91 -10.70 -12.23
C ASP A 233 3.19 -11.34 -11.03
N PRO A 234 2.24 -10.62 -10.38
CA PRO A 234 1.52 -11.10 -9.21
C PRO A 234 0.67 -12.35 -9.46
N ALA A 235 0.04 -12.46 -10.64
CA ALA A 235 -0.80 -13.60 -10.97
C ALA A 235 0.07 -14.88 -11.11
N LEU A 236 1.23 -14.75 -11.79
CA LEU A 236 2.20 -15.84 -11.88
C LEU A 236 2.79 -16.19 -10.50
N PHE A 237 3.10 -15.17 -9.67
CA PHE A 237 3.59 -15.39 -8.32
C PHE A 237 2.60 -16.19 -7.47
N ALA A 238 1.31 -15.83 -7.52
CA ALA A 238 0.26 -16.56 -6.82
C ALA A 238 0.10 -18.00 -7.34
N ALA A 239 0.20 -18.20 -8.66
CA ALA A 239 0.18 -19.53 -9.29
C ALA A 239 1.37 -20.39 -8.84
N CYS A 240 2.59 -19.83 -8.79
CA CYS A 240 3.78 -20.51 -8.29
C CYS A 240 3.64 -20.90 -6.81
N ALA A 241 3.13 -19.99 -5.98
CA ALA A 241 2.89 -20.25 -4.56
C ALA A 241 1.87 -21.38 -4.36
N LEU A 242 0.76 -21.39 -5.12
CA LEU A 242 -0.25 -22.44 -5.05
C LEU A 242 0.29 -23.78 -5.59
N TYR A 243 1.07 -23.75 -6.67
CA TYR A 243 1.73 -24.96 -7.20
C TYR A 243 2.62 -25.60 -6.15
N ASP A 244 3.49 -24.83 -5.50
CA ASP A 244 4.37 -25.30 -4.44
C ASP A 244 3.57 -25.87 -3.23
N ALA A 245 2.54 -25.14 -2.81
CA ALA A 245 1.68 -25.56 -1.70
C ALA A 245 0.96 -26.89 -1.96
N LEU A 246 0.46 -27.12 -3.18
CA LEU A 246 -0.17 -28.34 -3.62
C LEU A 246 0.84 -29.50 -3.75
N ALA A 247 2.02 -29.24 -4.36
CA ALA A 247 3.08 -30.23 -4.52
C ALA A 247 3.58 -30.75 -3.17
N ARG A 248 3.76 -29.87 -2.17
CA ARG A 248 4.12 -30.26 -0.79
C ARG A 248 3.07 -31.13 -0.11
N ARG A 249 1.82 -31.08 -0.55
CA ARG A 249 0.70 -31.93 -0.10
C ARG A 249 0.56 -33.23 -0.89
N GLY A 250 1.47 -33.49 -1.83
CA GLY A 250 1.49 -34.70 -2.64
C GLY A 250 0.52 -34.70 -3.82
N VAL A 251 -0.02 -33.53 -4.22
CA VAL A 251 -0.85 -33.42 -5.42
C VAL A 251 0.06 -33.57 -6.65
N ALA A 252 -0.27 -34.52 -7.54
CA ALA A 252 0.45 -34.71 -8.78
C ALA A 252 0.01 -33.68 -9.82
N ILE A 253 0.90 -32.79 -10.23
CA ILE A 253 0.62 -31.73 -11.20
C ILE A 253 1.39 -32.00 -12.48
N ARG A 254 0.67 -32.08 -13.64
CA ARG A 254 1.29 -32.31 -14.96
C ARG A 254 1.70 -31.04 -15.67
N GLY A 255 0.92 -29.99 -15.48
CA GLY A 255 1.15 -28.68 -16.04
C GLY A 255 2.14 -27.84 -15.23
N ARG A 256 2.11 -26.55 -15.45
CA ARG A 256 3.01 -25.56 -14.84
C ARG A 256 2.23 -24.38 -14.28
N PRO A 257 2.86 -23.52 -13.43
CA PRO A 257 2.28 -22.23 -13.07
C PRO A 257 2.22 -21.30 -14.28
N VAL A 258 1.06 -20.65 -14.51
CA VAL A 258 0.86 -19.66 -15.58
C VAL A 258 0.02 -18.50 -15.07
N ALA A 259 0.20 -17.32 -15.67
CA ALA A 259 -0.66 -16.17 -15.42
C ALA A 259 -1.70 -16.02 -16.55
N ARG A 260 -2.86 -15.48 -16.18
CA ARG A 260 -3.92 -15.11 -17.12
C ARG A 260 -4.31 -13.65 -16.86
N HIS A 261 -3.88 -12.78 -17.76
CA HIS A 261 -4.22 -11.37 -17.80
C HIS A 261 -5.23 -11.07 -18.90
N ARG A 262 -5.90 -9.92 -18.83
CA ARG A 262 -6.62 -9.38 -19.99
C ARG A 262 -6.14 -7.97 -20.34
N ALA A 263 -6.05 -7.67 -21.62
CA ALA A 263 -5.80 -6.30 -22.06
C ALA A 263 -7.05 -5.42 -21.80
N ILE A 264 -6.84 -4.10 -21.78
CA ILE A 264 -7.94 -3.13 -21.54
C ILE A 264 -9.03 -3.19 -22.61
N THR A 265 -8.67 -3.64 -23.81
CA THR A 265 -9.59 -3.79 -24.96
C THR A 265 -10.35 -5.10 -24.99
N ASP A 266 -9.97 -6.04 -24.13
CA ASP A 266 -10.51 -7.40 -24.18
C ASP A 266 -11.63 -7.60 -23.16
N ASP A 267 -12.60 -8.43 -23.52
CA ASP A 267 -13.52 -8.97 -22.54
C ASP A 267 -12.82 -10.03 -21.68
N PRO A 268 -13.23 -10.19 -20.41
CA PRO A 268 -12.68 -11.25 -19.57
C PRO A 268 -13.04 -12.62 -20.16
N TRP A 269 -12.06 -13.52 -20.24
CA TRP A 269 -12.33 -14.89 -20.63
C TRP A 269 -13.18 -15.58 -19.57
N PRO A 270 -14.21 -16.34 -19.97
CA PRO A 270 -15.03 -17.04 -19.00
C PRO A 270 -14.18 -18.05 -18.21
N VAL A 271 -14.39 -18.08 -16.92
CA VAL A 271 -13.86 -19.12 -16.03
C VAL A 271 -14.97 -20.13 -15.86
N ASP A 272 -14.90 -21.22 -16.63
CA ASP A 272 -15.81 -22.34 -16.52
C ASP A 272 -15.36 -23.29 -15.41
N GLY A 273 -16.30 -24.05 -14.84
CA GLY A 273 -16.04 -25.06 -13.83
C GLY A 273 -16.58 -24.70 -12.44
N ASP A 274 -16.30 -25.60 -11.50
CA ASP A 274 -16.82 -25.52 -10.13
C ASP A 274 -15.85 -24.81 -9.20
N ALA A 275 -16.33 -23.83 -8.44
CA ALA A 275 -15.58 -23.25 -7.36
C ALA A 275 -15.44 -24.28 -6.22
N ILE A 276 -14.22 -24.75 -5.99
CA ILE A 276 -13.90 -25.75 -4.95
C ILE A 276 -13.52 -25.10 -3.63
N ALA A 277 -13.12 -23.83 -3.68
CA ALA A 277 -12.79 -23.03 -2.49
C ALA A 277 -13.11 -21.56 -2.74
N THR A 278 -13.51 -20.86 -1.69
CA THR A 278 -13.84 -19.43 -1.73
C THR A 278 -13.32 -18.77 -0.44
N ARG A 279 -12.65 -17.64 -0.61
CA ARG A 279 -12.22 -16.79 0.50
C ARG A 279 -12.84 -15.41 0.36
N THR A 280 -13.42 -14.93 1.45
CA THR A 280 -13.97 -13.56 1.55
C THR A 280 -13.02 -12.70 2.36
N SER A 281 -12.74 -11.49 1.89
CA SER A 281 -11.87 -10.52 2.56
C SER A 281 -12.44 -10.08 3.91
N PRO A 282 -11.62 -9.47 4.78
CA PRO A 282 -12.10 -8.58 5.84
C PRO A 282 -13.02 -7.48 5.30
N PRO A 283 -13.81 -6.81 6.14
CA PRO A 283 -14.63 -5.68 5.70
C PRO A 283 -13.76 -4.51 5.22
N MET A 284 -14.28 -3.70 4.31
CA MET A 284 -13.59 -2.55 3.69
C MET A 284 -12.91 -1.65 4.73
N VAL A 285 -13.59 -1.35 5.83
CA VAL A 285 -13.05 -0.48 6.88
C VAL A 285 -11.72 -0.99 7.45
N GLU A 286 -11.54 -2.29 7.61
CA GLU A 286 -10.30 -2.89 8.12
C GLU A 286 -9.17 -2.84 7.07
N MET A 287 -9.50 -3.02 5.79
CA MET A 287 -8.54 -2.87 4.69
C MET A 287 -8.09 -1.41 4.55
N LEU A 288 -9.01 -0.46 4.67
CA LEU A 288 -8.70 0.97 4.65
C LEU A 288 -7.86 1.41 5.86
N GLN A 289 -8.00 0.75 7.03
CA GLN A 289 -7.09 0.99 8.16
C GLN A 289 -5.64 0.68 7.79
N VAL A 290 -5.37 -0.41 7.09
CA VAL A 290 -4.01 -0.73 6.62
C VAL A 290 -3.52 0.35 5.65
N ILE A 291 -4.36 0.79 4.70
CA ILE A 291 -4.00 1.86 3.75
C ILE A 291 -3.54 3.12 4.49
N GLU A 292 -4.32 3.55 5.49
CA GLU A 292 -4.04 4.82 6.17
C GLU A 292 -2.96 4.69 7.26
N LYS A 293 -3.01 3.63 8.08
CA LYS A 293 -2.10 3.41 9.21
C LYS A 293 -0.66 3.15 8.78
N VAL A 294 -0.45 2.25 7.79
CA VAL A 294 0.91 1.91 7.32
C VAL A 294 1.26 2.54 5.97
N SER A 295 0.32 3.28 5.39
CA SER A 295 0.52 4.01 4.12
C SER A 295 0.72 3.09 2.90
N GLN A 296 -0.01 1.95 2.83
CA GLN A 296 0.17 0.95 1.79
C GLN A 296 -0.31 1.45 0.42
N ASN A 297 0.62 1.53 -0.56
CA ASN A 297 0.35 2.08 -1.89
C ASN A 297 -0.49 1.12 -2.75
N LEU A 298 -0.07 -0.14 -2.85
CA LEU A 298 -0.75 -1.16 -3.65
C LEU A 298 -2.23 -1.31 -3.25
N HIS A 299 -2.53 -1.32 -1.95
CA HIS A 299 -3.91 -1.43 -1.48
C HIS A 299 -4.75 -0.22 -1.87
N ALA A 300 -4.19 1.00 -1.86
CA ALA A 300 -4.89 2.20 -2.33
C ALA A 300 -5.21 2.11 -3.83
N GLU A 301 -4.27 1.62 -4.64
CA GLU A 301 -4.48 1.39 -6.07
C GLU A 301 -5.58 0.34 -6.34
N LEU A 302 -5.62 -0.73 -5.55
CA LEU A 302 -6.67 -1.74 -5.64
C LEU A 302 -8.04 -1.16 -5.29
N MET A 303 -8.14 -0.34 -4.22
CA MET A 303 -9.40 0.30 -3.85
C MET A 303 -9.92 1.25 -4.93
N LEU A 304 -9.04 2.02 -5.56
CA LEU A 304 -9.42 2.90 -6.66
C LEU A 304 -10.02 2.11 -7.83
N ARG A 305 -9.39 0.97 -8.21
CA ARG A 305 -9.88 0.09 -9.27
C ARG A 305 -11.16 -0.64 -8.89
N GLU A 306 -11.29 -1.07 -7.64
CA GLU A 306 -12.49 -1.75 -7.18
C GLU A 306 -13.71 -0.82 -7.16
N VAL A 307 -13.53 0.42 -6.72
CA VAL A 307 -14.57 1.44 -6.84
C VAL A 307 -15.00 1.60 -8.31
N ALA A 308 -14.05 1.74 -9.22
CA ALA A 308 -14.32 1.87 -10.65
C ALA A 308 -15.09 0.67 -11.20
N ARG A 309 -14.70 -0.54 -10.81
CA ARG A 309 -15.37 -1.77 -11.24
C ARG A 309 -16.85 -1.80 -10.81
N VAL A 310 -17.11 -1.45 -9.56
CA VAL A 310 -18.46 -1.49 -9.00
C VAL A 310 -19.33 -0.36 -9.52
N THR A 311 -18.78 0.85 -9.65
CA THR A 311 -19.58 2.04 -10.01
C THR A 311 -19.67 2.30 -11.51
N ARG A 312 -18.67 1.85 -12.29
CA ARG A 312 -18.53 2.15 -13.72
C ARG A 312 -18.40 0.90 -14.61
N GLY A 313 -18.43 -0.30 -14.02
CA GLY A 313 -18.31 -1.58 -14.74
C GLY A 313 -16.91 -1.92 -15.25
N THR A 314 -15.89 -1.07 -14.97
CA THR A 314 -14.51 -1.28 -15.44
C THR A 314 -13.53 -1.06 -14.30
N GLY A 315 -12.67 -2.04 -14.02
CA GLY A 315 -11.66 -1.94 -12.94
C GLY A 315 -10.38 -1.23 -13.39
N THR A 316 -10.49 -0.10 -14.10
CA THR A 316 -9.32 0.67 -14.56
C THR A 316 -9.00 1.83 -13.62
N ARG A 317 -7.74 2.23 -13.59
CA ARG A 317 -7.30 3.42 -12.87
C ARG A 317 -8.01 4.69 -13.37
N GLU A 318 -8.10 4.84 -14.69
CA GLU A 318 -8.73 5.98 -15.36
C GLU A 318 -10.19 6.13 -14.95
N SER A 319 -10.95 5.05 -14.95
CA SER A 319 -12.35 5.05 -14.50
C SER A 319 -12.46 5.35 -13.00
N GLY A 320 -11.50 4.90 -12.19
CA GLY A 320 -11.42 5.24 -10.76
C GLY A 320 -11.19 6.72 -10.52
N LEU A 321 -10.27 7.32 -11.26
CA LEU A 321 -10.01 8.76 -11.20
C LEU A 321 -11.19 9.60 -11.72
N GLN A 322 -11.91 9.11 -12.75
CA GLN A 322 -13.14 9.75 -13.22
C GLN A 322 -14.24 9.70 -12.15
N GLU A 323 -14.39 8.56 -11.45
CA GLU A 323 -15.34 8.45 -10.34
C GLU A 323 -14.95 9.35 -9.18
N LEU A 324 -13.66 9.40 -8.84
CA LEU A 324 -13.14 10.32 -7.84
C LEU A 324 -13.49 11.76 -8.21
N GLY A 325 -13.23 12.20 -9.44
CA GLY A 325 -13.54 13.55 -9.89
C GLY A 325 -15.01 13.89 -9.81
N ALA A 326 -15.88 12.99 -10.25
CA ALA A 326 -17.32 13.17 -10.18
C ALA A 326 -17.82 13.30 -8.72
N TRP A 327 -17.28 12.47 -7.83
CA TRP A 327 -17.63 12.55 -6.41
C TRP A 327 -17.08 13.82 -5.75
N LEU A 328 -15.84 14.20 -6.00
CA LEU A 328 -15.23 15.43 -5.45
C LEU A 328 -16.01 16.68 -5.87
N ALA A 329 -16.44 16.75 -7.14
CA ALA A 329 -17.29 17.83 -7.61
C ALA A 329 -18.63 17.89 -6.85
N SER A 330 -19.23 16.74 -6.53
CA SER A 330 -20.49 16.65 -5.79
C SER A 330 -20.39 17.15 -4.33
N ILE A 331 -19.19 17.11 -3.74
CA ILE A 331 -18.92 17.65 -2.40
C ILE A 331 -18.28 19.05 -2.44
N GLY A 332 -18.28 19.68 -3.61
CA GLY A 332 -17.87 21.06 -3.82
C GLY A 332 -16.35 21.27 -3.97
N ILE A 333 -15.55 20.23 -4.20
CA ILE A 333 -14.13 20.36 -4.57
C ILE A 333 -14.06 20.52 -6.08
N LYS A 334 -13.47 21.62 -6.52
CA LYS A 334 -13.41 21.98 -7.93
C LYS A 334 -12.28 21.27 -8.66
N ALA A 335 -12.41 21.12 -9.99
CA ALA A 335 -11.41 20.44 -10.80
C ALA A 335 -10.02 21.11 -10.78
N GLU A 336 -9.96 22.43 -10.62
CA GLU A 336 -8.70 23.17 -10.51
C GLU A 336 -8.00 23.05 -9.17
N GLU A 337 -8.63 22.43 -8.15
CA GLU A 337 -8.07 22.28 -6.80
C GLU A 337 -7.30 20.98 -6.61
N TRP A 338 -7.32 20.09 -7.60
CA TRP A 338 -6.63 18.81 -7.54
C TRP A 338 -6.32 18.24 -8.93
N ARG A 339 -5.30 17.37 -8.97
CA ARG A 339 -4.96 16.50 -10.09
C ARG A 339 -4.42 15.20 -9.52
N ALA A 340 -4.77 14.05 -10.10
CA ALA A 340 -4.23 12.77 -9.72
C ALA A 340 -3.98 11.87 -10.93
N GLU A 341 -2.90 11.11 -10.86
CA GLU A 341 -2.57 10.05 -11.81
C GLU A 341 -2.61 8.67 -11.17
N ASP A 342 -2.63 8.62 -9.83
CA ASP A 342 -2.77 7.37 -9.08
C ASP A 342 -3.70 7.55 -7.87
N GLY A 343 -3.96 6.45 -7.16
CA GLY A 343 -4.75 6.44 -5.93
C GLY A 343 -3.92 6.51 -4.67
N SER A 344 -2.61 6.33 -4.77
CA SER A 344 -1.69 6.16 -3.64
C SER A 344 -0.91 7.41 -3.28
N GLY A 345 -0.72 8.31 -4.23
CA GLY A 345 0.14 9.47 -4.10
C GLY A 345 1.63 9.18 -4.27
N LEU A 346 1.98 8.05 -4.92
CA LEU A 346 3.35 7.76 -5.33
C LEU A 346 3.74 8.56 -6.57
N SER A 347 2.74 8.89 -7.40
CA SER A 347 2.91 9.75 -8.57
C SER A 347 3.47 11.11 -8.18
N ARG A 348 4.47 11.56 -8.95
CA ARG A 348 5.04 12.91 -8.80
C ARG A 348 4.25 13.98 -9.57
N ASN A 349 3.18 13.56 -10.24
CA ASN A 349 2.26 14.43 -10.97
C ASN A 349 0.93 14.66 -10.22
N ASP A 350 0.76 14.03 -9.06
CA ASP A 350 -0.39 14.31 -8.20
C ASP A 350 -0.25 15.67 -7.56
N GLU A 351 -1.31 16.44 -7.58
CA GLU A 351 -1.36 17.78 -7.01
C GLU A 351 -2.69 18.01 -6.30
N VAL A 352 -2.64 18.61 -5.12
CA VAL A 352 -3.82 18.93 -4.31
C VAL A 352 -3.63 20.24 -3.58
N SER A 353 -4.68 21.05 -3.49
CA SER A 353 -4.66 22.26 -2.68
C SER A 353 -4.98 21.94 -1.21
N PRO A 354 -4.38 22.67 -0.23
CA PRO A 354 -4.78 22.55 1.18
C PRO A 354 -6.28 22.76 1.40
N ARG A 355 -6.93 23.60 0.58
CA ARG A 355 -8.36 23.83 0.61
C ARG A 355 -9.16 22.58 0.22
N ALA A 356 -8.81 21.92 -0.87
CA ALA A 356 -9.45 20.68 -1.28
C ALA A 356 -9.33 19.61 -0.18
N MET A 357 -8.12 19.49 0.41
CA MET A 357 -7.87 18.54 1.49
C MET A 357 -8.73 18.81 2.72
N THR A 358 -8.79 20.04 3.21
CA THR A 358 -9.61 20.37 4.39
C THR A 358 -11.10 20.29 4.09
N ARG A 359 -11.54 20.53 2.85
CA ARG A 359 -12.94 20.32 2.44
C ARG A 359 -13.32 18.85 2.46
N LEU A 360 -12.45 17.95 1.94
CA LEU A 360 -12.61 16.52 2.05
C LEU A 360 -12.73 16.08 3.52
N LEU A 361 -11.79 16.52 4.36
CA LEU A 361 -11.80 16.19 5.80
C LEU A 361 -13.07 16.68 6.50
N SER A 362 -13.53 17.91 6.18
CA SER A 362 -14.75 18.47 6.75
C SER A 362 -15.99 17.67 6.32
N TYR A 363 -16.07 17.30 5.04
CA TYR A 363 -17.14 16.44 4.54
C TYR A 363 -17.17 15.08 5.25
N MET A 364 -16.04 14.40 5.32
CA MET A 364 -15.95 13.08 5.96
C MET A 364 -16.24 13.11 7.45
N ALA A 365 -15.88 14.18 8.15
CA ALA A 365 -16.21 14.35 9.57
C ALA A 365 -17.72 14.45 9.82
N ALA A 366 -18.48 14.95 8.84
CA ALA A 366 -19.94 15.12 8.92
C ALA A 366 -20.72 13.98 8.25
N SER A 367 -20.04 13.09 7.50
CA SER A 367 -20.70 12.00 6.76
C SER A 367 -21.22 10.91 7.70
N LYS A 368 -22.16 10.10 7.21
CA LYS A 368 -22.64 8.90 7.93
C LYS A 368 -21.50 7.93 8.28
N ASN A 369 -20.41 7.95 7.52
CA ASN A 369 -19.24 7.12 7.72
C ASN A 369 -18.18 7.78 8.62
N GLY A 370 -18.46 8.94 9.23
CA GLY A 370 -17.48 9.74 9.99
C GLY A 370 -16.78 9.00 11.12
N ALA A 371 -17.46 8.09 11.81
CA ALA A 371 -16.86 7.26 12.86
C ALA A 371 -15.87 6.24 12.27
N ALA A 372 -16.27 5.51 11.22
CA ALA A 372 -15.41 4.59 10.50
C ALA A 372 -14.20 5.32 9.91
N TRP A 373 -14.43 6.44 9.24
CA TRP A 373 -13.38 7.30 8.69
C TRP A 373 -12.33 7.71 9.72
N ARG A 374 -12.78 8.17 10.89
CA ARG A 374 -11.87 8.60 11.95
C ARG A 374 -10.98 7.46 12.46
N SER A 375 -11.49 6.22 12.47
CA SER A 375 -10.74 5.04 12.92
C SER A 375 -9.61 4.65 11.98
N LEU A 376 -9.64 5.10 10.71
CA LEU A 376 -8.61 4.80 9.72
C LEU A 376 -7.29 5.52 10.00
N LEU A 377 -7.37 6.75 10.54
CA LEU A 377 -6.22 7.64 10.61
C LEU A 377 -5.22 7.24 11.70
N PRO A 378 -3.91 7.33 11.43
CA PRO A 378 -2.87 7.23 12.45
C PRO A 378 -3.08 8.22 13.59
N VAL A 379 -2.75 7.79 14.80
CA VAL A 379 -2.83 8.59 16.03
C VAL A 379 -1.44 9.01 16.48
N GLY A 380 -1.25 10.28 16.73
CA GLY A 380 0.05 10.83 17.15
C GLY A 380 0.60 10.17 18.41
N GLY A 381 1.86 9.71 18.34
CA GLY A 381 2.55 9.03 19.45
C GLY A 381 1.97 7.68 19.85
N GLU A 382 1.05 7.10 19.05
CA GLU A 382 0.36 5.88 19.43
C GLU A 382 0.46 4.78 18.37
N ASP A 383 0.11 5.05 17.11
CA ASP A 383 0.06 4.02 16.09
C ASP A 383 0.42 4.49 14.67
N GLY A 384 0.58 3.52 13.79
CA GLY A 384 0.79 3.72 12.36
C GLY A 384 2.02 4.59 12.08
N THR A 385 1.96 5.40 11.01
CA THR A 385 3.06 6.29 10.62
C THR A 385 3.28 7.47 11.57
N LEU A 386 2.44 7.64 12.58
CA LEU A 386 2.58 8.65 13.63
C LEU A 386 3.06 8.09 14.98
N GLU A 387 3.30 6.79 15.10
CA GLU A 387 3.73 6.12 16.34
C GLU A 387 4.93 6.82 17.01
N HIS A 388 5.94 7.17 16.23
CA HIS A 388 7.16 7.81 16.69
C HIS A 388 7.25 9.30 16.31
N ARG A 389 6.10 9.92 16.02
CA ARG A 389 6.00 11.34 15.67
C ARG A 389 5.15 12.09 16.69
N LEU A 390 5.29 13.43 16.71
CA LEU A 390 4.58 14.29 17.66
C LEU A 390 4.96 14.02 19.13
N CYS A 391 5.91 13.12 19.39
CA CYS A 391 6.26 12.60 20.72
C CYS A 391 7.24 13.46 21.52
N CYS A 392 7.87 14.47 20.89
CA CYS A 392 8.96 15.26 21.50
C CYS A 392 8.48 16.56 22.14
N VAL A 393 7.29 16.53 22.76
CA VAL A 393 6.70 17.65 23.50
C VAL A 393 6.61 17.31 24.98
N SER A 394 6.62 18.33 25.83
CA SER A 394 6.47 18.18 27.29
C SER A 394 5.16 17.50 27.73
N ASP A 395 4.13 17.51 26.86
CA ASP A 395 2.84 16.87 27.08
C ASP A 395 2.57 15.78 26.02
N ALA A 396 2.94 14.54 26.34
CA ALA A 396 2.67 13.38 25.47
C ALA A 396 1.16 13.17 25.19
N SER A 397 0.27 13.74 26.00
CA SER A 397 -1.18 13.66 25.78
C SER A 397 -1.62 14.52 24.59
N ALA A 398 -0.91 15.60 24.27
CA ALA A 398 -1.21 16.46 23.14
C ALA A 398 -1.02 15.72 21.80
N ALA A 399 -0.03 14.84 21.69
CA ALA A 399 0.20 14.04 20.50
C ALA A 399 -1.04 13.19 20.13
N LYS A 400 -1.68 12.57 21.12
CA LYS A 400 -2.86 11.70 20.94
C LYS A 400 -4.12 12.46 20.49
N GLN A 401 -4.11 13.79 20.58
CA GLN A 401 -5.19 14.64 20.09
C GLN A 401 -5.07 14.88 18.57
N VAL A 402 -3.99 14.44 17.93
CA VAL A 402 -3.80 14.54 16.48
C VAL A 402 -4.04 13.19 15.83
N ARG A 403 -4.95 13.16 14.85
CA ARG A 403 -5.21 12.01 13.98
C ARG A 403 -5.01 12.44 12.54
N ALA A 404 -3.96 11.95 11.89
CA ALA A 404 -3.59 12.48 10.59
C ALA A 404 -2.85 11.46 9.72
N LYS A 405 -3.01 11.62 8.40
CA LYS A 405 -2.25 10.91 7.39
C LYS A 405 -0.96 11.65 7.11
N THR A 406 0.14 10.91 7.09
CA THR A 406 1.44 11.40 6.66
C THR A 406 1.62 11.28 5.15
N GLY A 407 2.46 12.11 4.57
CA GLY A 407 2.93 11.99 3.20
C GLY A 407 4.41 12.32 3.10
N SER A 408 5.15 11.55 2.31
CA SER A 408 6.58 11.78 2.10
C SER A 408 7.00 11.28 0.72
N LEU A 409 7.58 12.17 -0.08
CA LEU A 409 8.34 11.86 -1.29
C LEU A 409 9.62 12.70 -1.28
N THR A 410 10.49 12.51 -2.25
CA THR A 410 11.66 13.38 -2.41
C THR A 410 11.22 14.84 -2.50
N ARG A 411 11.65 15.67 -1.57
CA ARG A 411 11.30 17.11 -1.44
C ARG A 411 9.81 17.39 -1.24
N ALA A 412 9.04 16.43 -0.70
CA ALA A 412 7.67 16.65 -0.28
C ALA A 412 7.43 16.04 1.10
N VAL A 413 6.80 16.81 1.98
CA VAL A 413 6.31 16.38 3.29
C VAL A 413 4.88 16.88 3.46
N ALA A 414 3.99 15.99 3.87
CA ALA A 414 2.59 16.31 4.09
C ALA A 414 2.09 15.75 5.42
N LEU A 415 1.15 16.45 6.03
CA LEU A 415 0.38 16.00 7.18
C LEU A 415 -1.01 16.63 7.12
N SER A 416 -2.06 15.82 7.02
CA SER A 416 -3.44 16.29 6.94
C SER A 416 -4.36 15.40 7.75
N GLY A 417 -5.32 15.98 8.47
CA GLY A 417 -6.21 15.26 9.35
C GLY A 417 -6.92 16.17 10.35
N TYR A 418 -7.04 15.69 11.56
CA TYR A 418 -7.79 16.35 12.65
C TYR A 418 -6.91 16.60 13.85
N ALA A 419 -7.18 17.73 14.54
CA ALA A 419 -6.65 18.06 15.86
C ALA A 419 -7.80 18.39 16.81
N GLU A 420 -7.80 17.82 18.01
CA GLU A 420 -8.75 18.20 19.08
C GLU A 420 -8.14 19.35 19.87
N SER A 421 -8.58 20.59 19.57
CA SER A 421 -8.11 21.78 20.27
C SER A 421 -8.77 21.93 21.63
N ARG A 422 -7.99 22.31 22.65
CA ARG A 422 -8.49 22.54 24.01
C ARG A 422 -9.53 23.67 24.09
N THR A 423 -9.43 24.65 23.20
CA THR A 423 -10.24 25.86 23.22
C THR A 423 -11.32 25.93 22.15
N ARG A 424 -11.13 25.20 21.02
CA ARG A 424 -11.99 25.31 19.82
C ARG A 424 -12.72 24.03 19.46
N GLY A 425 -12.39 22.89 20.11
CA GLY A 425 -12.89 21.59 19.72
C GLY A 425 -12.17 21.01 18.50
N ARG A 426 -12.86 20.26 17.65
CA ARG A 426 -12.23 19.56 16.54
C ARG A 426 -11.92 20.49 15.35
N LEU A 427 -10.68 20.47 14.91
CA LEU A 427 -10.18 21.18 13.74
C LEU A 427 -9.83 20.18 12.63
N ALA A 428 -10.12 20.53 11.38
CA ALA A 428 -9.52 19.90 10.20
C ALA A 428 -8.32 20.72 9.74
N PHE A 429 -7.20 20.06 9.39
CA PHE A 429 -6.01 20.76 8.92
C PHE A 429 -5.32 20.02 7.78
N SER A 430 -4.63 20.78 6.95
CA SER A 430 -3.72 20.30 5.92
C SER A 430 -2.45 21.14 5.91
N ILE A 431 -1.29 20.49 5.98
CA ILE A 431 0.05 21.10 5.91
C ILE A 431 0.81 20.37 4.82
N LEU A 432 1.09 21.07 3.71
CA LEU A 432 1.81 20.56 2.54
C LEU A 432 3.08 21.40 2.34
N VAL A 433 4.25 20.73 2.29
CA VAL A 433 5.55 21.39 2.16
C VAL A 433 6.32 20.75 1.03
N ASN A 434 6.61 21.54 0.00
CA ASN A 434 7.34 21.08 -1.17
C ASN A 434 8.60 21.91 -1.44
N ASN A 435 9.47 21.40 -2.31
CA ASN A 435 10.62 22.14 -2.87
C ASN A 435 11.59 22.67 -1.81
N PHE A 436 11.87 21.90 -0.78
CA PHE A 436 12.82 22.25 0.26
C PHE A 436 14.22 21.67 0.00
N SER A 437 15.24 22.26 0.61
CA SER A 437 16.65 21.81 0.58
C SER A 437 17.16 21.30 1.93
N ALA A 438 16.43 21.57 3.02
CA ALA A 438 16.79 21.06 4.34
C ALA A 438 16.56 19.53 4.45
N PRO A 439 17.21 18.84 5.41
CA PRO A 439 16.95 17.44 5.67
C PRO A 439 15.45 17.18 5.93
N GLN A 440 14.91 16.12 5.34
CA GLN A 440 13.48 15.80 5.44
C GLN A 440 13.01 15.60 6.89
N ALA A 441 13.88 15.07 7.76
CA ALA A 441 13.58 14.91 9.18
C ALA A 441 13.30 16.24 9.88
N GLU A 442 14.05 17.30 9.54
CA GLU A 442 13.84 18.64 10.10
C GLU A 442 12.49 19.25 9.66
N LEU A 443 12.11 19.00 8.39
CA LEU A 443 10.79 19.43 7.88
C LEU A 443 9.67 18.67 8.56
N ARG A 444 9.81 17.36 8.77
CA ARG A 444 8.83 16.56 9.52
C ARG A 444 8.66 17.11 10.93
N ALA A 445 9.75 17.36 11.66
CA ALA A 445 9.69 17.94 12.99
C ALA A 445 9.08 19.35 13.02
N TRP A 446 9.30 20.14 11.97
CA TRP A 446 8.69 21.46 11.82
C TRP A 446 7.17 21.36 11.60
N VAL A 447 6.71 20.45 10.73
CA VAL A 447 5.29 20.16 10.49
C VAL A 447 4.63 19.65 11.77
N ASP A 448 5.29 18.77 12.53
CA ASP A 448 4.79 18.24 13.81
C ASP A 448 4.55 19.35 14.84
N ARG A 449 5.45 20.33 14.95
CA ARG A 449 5.25 21.48 15.84
C ARG A 449 4.02 22.32 15.47
N ILE A 450 3.75 22.49 14.17
CA ILE A 450 2.52 23.20 13.72
C ILE A 450 1.28 22.41 14.11
N ALA A 451 1.27 21.08 13.86
CA ALA A 451 0.13 20.26 14.19
C ALA A 451 -0.16 20.23 15.72
N LEU A 452 0.89 20.22 16.54
CA LEU A 452 0.75 20.29 18.01
C LEU A 452 0.23 21.65 18.51
N ALA A 453 0.63 22.74 17.87
CA ALA A 453 0.11 24.08 18.18
C ALA A 453 -1.41 24.22 17.93
N LEU A 454 -2.01 23.34 17.12
CA LEU A 454 -3.45 23.30 16.90
C LEU A 454 -4.22 22.69 18.08
N VAL A 455 -3.54 21.91 18.92
CA VAL A 455 -4.12 21.27 20.11
C VAL A 455 -4.25 22.25 21.28
N GLU A 456 -3.35 23.22 21.38
CA GLU A 456 -3.37 24.29 22.38
C GLU A 456 -4.54 25.27 22.16
#